data_e5be3edc554769c183913ec941bf0b00
#
_entry.id   e5be3edc554769c183913ec941bf0b00
#
_cell.length_a   1.000
_cell.length_b   1.000
_cell.length_c   1.000
_cell.angle_alpha   90.00
_cell.angle_beta   90.00
_cell.angle_gamma   90.00
#
_symmetry.space_group_name_H-M   'P 1'
#
loop_
_entity.id
_entity.type
_entity.pdbx_description
1 polymer ?
#
loop_
_entity_poly.entity_id
_entity_poly.type
_entity_poly.pdbx_seq_one_letter_code
_entity_poly.pdbx_strand_id
1 'polypeptide(L)'
;MDIDKIYNKDCLEFMRDIEDNAVDCVLTDIPYNECNRADNGLRNLDKSKADIGDFDLEELTCLLCDKTKGSIYMFCGINQVSEIRKTMTAKGLSTRVIVWEKTNPSPMNGDVIWLSGVELCVFGKKKGATFNCHCKNTVLRYPCGSGKVHPTQKPVNLFRELILASTKEGDVILDPFIGSGTTAIAAIRENRHFIGCELDEGYFKITTERIRKAQQEPKSLF
;
A
#
# COMPACT_ATOMS: atom_id res chain seq x y z
N MET A 1 -15.58 -3.61 -13.28
CA MET A 1 -14.74 -2.41 -13.17
C MET A 1 -13.54 -2.55 -14.08
N ASP A 2 -13.07 -1.47 -14.72
CA ASP A 2 -11.96 -1.56 -15.69
C ASP A 2 -10.63 -1.72 -14.93
N ILE A 3 -9.79 -2.66 -15.37
CA ILE A 3 -8.41 -2.83 -14.88
C ILE A 3 -7.47 -1.79 -15.51
N ASP A 4 -6.29 -1.62 -14.93
CA ASP A 4 -5.26 -0.64 -15.33
C ASP A 4 -5.75 0.81 -15.25
N LYS A 5 -6.65 1.07 -14.30
CA LYS A 5 -7.32 2.36 -14.11
C LYS A 5 -7.38 2.75 -12.64
N ILE A 6 -7.32 4.07 -12.40
CA ILE A 6 -7.59 4.65 -11.09
C ILE A 6 -8.85 5.51 -11.14
N TYR A 7 -9.50 5.66 -9.99
CA TYR A 7 -10.77 6.37 -9.85
C TYR A 7 -10.62 7.47 -8.80
N ASN A 8 -11.19 8.65 -9.06
CA ASN A 8 -11.25 9.70 -8.05
C ASN A 8 -12.52 9.50 -7.22
N LYS A 9 -12.42 8.70 -6.15
CA LYS A 9 -13.54 8.28 -5.28
C LYS A 9 -13.06 8.05 -3.86
N ASP A 10 -14.01 8.06 -2.93
CA ASP A 10 -13.81 7.51 -1.58
C ASP A 10 -13.51 6.01 -1.64
N CYS A 11 -12.65 5.53 -0.75
CA CYS A 11 -12.17 4.15 -0.75
C CYS A 11 -13.27 3.13 -0.45
N LEU A 12 -14.18 3.41 0.48
CA LEU A 12 -15.26 2.49 0.84
C LEU A 12 -16.32 2.43 -0.28
N GLU A 13 -16.70 3.59 -0.85
CA GLU A 13 -17.59 3.64 -2.01
C GLU A 13 -16.98 2.89 -3.21
N PHE A 14 -15.69 3.13 -3.48
CA PHE A 14 -14.99 2.45 -4.57
C PHE A 14 -14.98 0.93 -4.39
N MET A 15 -14.66 0.44 -3.19
CA MET A 15 -14.61 -1.00 -2.94
C MET A 15 -15.97 -1.69 -2.99
N ARG A 16 -17.08 -0.98 -2.66
CA ARG A 16 -18.44 -1.56 -2.78
C ARG A 16 -18.83 -1.85 -4.22
N ASP A 17 -18.24 -1.12 -5.20
CA ASP A 17 -18.46 -1.35 -6.62
C ASP A 17 -17.66 -2.55 -7.18
N ILE A 18 -16.72 -3.13 -6.40
CA ILE A 18 -15.91 -4.29 -6.79
C ILE A 18 -16.62 -5.57 -6.35
N GLU A 19 -16.68 -6.57 -7.23
CA GLU A 19 -17.23 -7.88 -6.89
C GLU A 19 -16.33 -8.62 -5.88
N ASP A 20 -16.92 -9.51 -5.08
CA ASP A 20 -16.16 -10.32 -4.14
C ASP A 20 -15.22 -11.28 -4.87
N ASN A 21 -14.02 -11.44 -4.33
CA ASN A 21 -12.94 -12.24 -4.92
C ASN A 21 -12.53 -11.83 -6.34
N ALA A 22 -12.75 -10.57 -6.73
CA ALA A 22 -12.41 -10.07 -8.07
C ALA A 22 -10.91 -9.80 -8.26
N VAL A 23 -10.16 -9.53 -7.17
CA VAL A 23 -8.73 -9.20 -7.27
C VAL A 23 -7.84 -10.31 -6.69
N ASP A 24 -6.61 -10.40 -7.20
CA ASP A 24 -5.65 -11.44 -6.82
C ASP A 24 -4.81 -11.05 -5.62
N CYS A 25 -4.58 -9.75 -5.43
CA CYS A 25 -3.80 -9.22 -4.32
C CYS A 25 -4.27 -7.82 -3.94
N VAL A 26 -4.23 -7.51 -2.65
CA VAL A 26 -4.32 -6.14 -2.15
C VAL A 26 -2.94 -5.72 -1.68
N LEU A 27 -2.48 -4.53 -2.12
CA LEU A 27 -1.26 -3.91 -1.64
C LEU A 27 -1.53 -2.42 -1.44
N THR A 28 -1.62 -1.99 -0.20
CA THR A 28 -2.07 -0.65 0.15
C THR A 28 -1.33 -0.06 1.34
N ASP A 29 -1.30 1.27 1.40
CA ASP A 29 -0.70 2.08 2.45
C ASP A 29 -1.78 3.01 3.02
N ILE A 30 -2.44 2.55 4.09
CA ILE A 30 -3.57 3.28 4.68
C ILE A 30 -3.09 4.48 5.50
N PRO A 31 -3.93 5.51 5.74
CA PRO A 31 -3.63 6.59 6.68
C PRO A 31 -3.35 6.05 8.09
N TYR A 32 -2.25 6.52 8.71
CA TYR A 32 -1.78 5.98 10.01
C TYR A 32 -2.44 6.62 11.22
N ASN A 33 -3.29 7.63 11.07
CA ASN A 33 -3.98 8.37 12.14
C ASN A 33 -3.07 8.92 13.28
N GLU A 34 -1.79 8.59 13.26
CA GLU A 34 -0.79 9.01 14.25
C GLU A 34 -0.02 10.26 13.83
N CYS A 35 -0.09 10.64 12.56
CA CYS A 35 0.67 11.76 12.00
C CYS A 35 0.08 13.14 12.33
N ASN A 36 -1.07 13.20 12.98
CA ASN A 36 -1.81 14.42 13.34
C ASN A 36 -1.38 15.04 14.67
N ARG A 37 -0.19 14.72 15.21
CA ARG A 37 0.33 15.48 16.34
C ARG A 37 0.77 16.85 15.86
N ALA A 38 0.28 17.86 16.59
CA ALA A 38 0.41 19.29 16.37
C ALA A 38 1.72 19.67 15.67
N ASP A 39 1.57 20.45 14.62
CA ASP A 39 2.61 21.07 13.82
C ASP A 39 3.69 21.72 14.72
N ASN A 40 4.87 21.11 14.76
CA ASN A 40 6.04 21.73 15.37
C ASN A 40 6.75 22.70 14.42
N GLY A 41 6.04 23.21 13.39
CA GLY A 41 6.52 24.28 12.50
C GLY A 41 7.67 23.90 11.55
N LEU A 42 8.12 22.64 11.52
CA LEU A 42 9.31 22.21 10.76
C LEU A 42 9.02 21.49 9.43
N ARG A 43 7.76 21.30 9.06
CA ARG A 43 7.36 20.72 7.76
C ARG A 43 6.26 21.56 7.13
N ASN A 44 6.64 22.41 6.16
CA ASN A 44 5.73 23.04 5.19
C ASN A 44 5.23 21.99 4.14
N LEU A 45 4.82 20.81 4.58
CA LEU A 45 4.12 19.85 3.72
C LEU A 45 2.69 19.84 4.19
N ASP A 46 1.78 20.19 3.31
CA ASP A 46 0.33 20.20 3.58
C ASP A 46 -0.15 18.76 3.85
N LYS A 47 0.09 18.32 5.10
CA LYS A 47 -0.26 16.97 5.58
C LYS A 47 -1.73 16.85 5.96
N SER A 48 -2.44 17.98 5.98
CA SER A 48 -3.75 18.08 6.62
C SER A 48 -4.86 17.33 5.89
N LYS A 49 -4.63 16.88 4.65
CA LYS A 49 -5.65 16.15 3.88
C LYS A 49 -5.28 14.70 3.53
N ALA A 50 -4.00 14.36 3.47
CA ALA A 50 -3.55 13.05 2.98
C ALA A 50 -3.46 11.95 4.05
N ASP A 51 -3.37 12.31 5.34
CA ASP A 51 -3.17 11.35 6.45
C ASP A 51 -4.38 11.26 7.41
N ILE A 52 -5.50 11.91 7.10
CA ILE A 52 -6.73 11.82 7.89
C ILE A 52 -7.71 10.92 7.12
N GLY A 53 -7.73 9.65 7.47
CA GLY A 53 -8.78 8.75 7.04
C GLY A 53 -9.89 8.72 8.07
N ASP A 54 -11.01 9.35 7.78
CA ASP A 54 -12.26 9.16 8.54
C ASP A 54 -12.98 7.94 7.98
N PHE A 55 -12.40 6.76 8.22
CA PHE A 55 -12.98 5.46 7.82
C PHE A 55 -12.94 4.47 8.98
N ASP A 56 -13.94 3.60 9.01
CA ASP A 56 -13.96 2.46 9.92
C ASP A 56 -12.92 1.42 9.48
N LEU A 57 -11.90 1.20 10.33
CA LEU A 57 -10.80 0.28 10.02
C LEU A 57 -11.26 -1.18 9.92
N GLU A 58 -12.25 -1.58 10.72
CA GLU A 58 -12.82 -2.93 10.67
C GLU A 58 -13.60 -3.12 9.38
N GLU A 59 -14.46 -2.16 8.99
CA GLU A 59 -15.20 -2.19 7.72
C GLU A 59 -14.24 -2.24 6.52
N LEU A 60 -13.23 -1.36 6.49
CA LEU A 60 -12.19 -1.35 5.45
C LEU A 60 -11.52 -2.72 5.32
N THR A 61 -11.04 -3.26 6.44
CA THR A 61 -10.33 -4.55 6.46
C THR A 61 -11.25 -5.70 6.03
N CYS A 62 -12.52 -5.69 6.43
CA CYS A 62 -13.52 -6.66 5.99
C CYS A 62 -13.71 -6.61 4.48
N LEU A 63 -13.93 -5.42 3.91
CA LEU A 63 -14.08 -5.24 2.46
C LEU A 63 -12.85 -5.74 1.70
N LEU A 64 -11.63 -5.39 2.13
CA LEU A 64 -10.41 -5.89 1.50
C LEU A 64 -10.32 -7.42 1.53
N CYS A 65 -10.73 -8.06 2.63
CA CYS A 65 -10.79 -9.51 2.72
C CYS A 65 -11.83 -10.10 1.76
N ASP A 66 -12.98 -9.45 1.58
CA ASP A 66 -14.05 -9.96 0.73
C ASP A 66 -13.71 -9.77 -0.76
N LYS A 67 -13.07 -8.64 -1.14
CA LYS A 67 -12.75 -8.34 -2.54
C LYS A 67 -11.57 -9.15 -3.10
N THR A 68 -10.64 -9.64 -2.26
CA THR A 68 -9.50 -10.43 -2.74
C THR A 68 -9.72 -11.93 -2.64
N LYS A 69 -9.26 -12.68 -3.62
CA LYS A 69 -9.13 -14.15 -3.58
C LYS A 69 -7.74 -14.62 -3.11
N GLY A 70 -6.80 -13.70 -2.91
CA GLY A 70 -5.39 -13.98 -2.67
C GLY A 70 -4.83 -13.45 -1.35
N SER A 71 -3.84 -12.61 -1.44
CA SER A 71 -3.09 -12.03 -0.32
C SER A 71 -3.39 -10.55 -0.12
N ILE A 72 -3.22 -10.07 1.10
CA ILE A 72 -3.37 -8.67 1.49
C ILE A 72 -2.08 -8.22 2.15
N TYR A 73 -1.52 -7.10 1.70
CA TYR A 73 -0.45 -6.34 2.32
C TYR A 73 -0.97 -4.96 2.68
N MET A 74 -1.09 -4.65 3.96
CA MET A 74 -1.67 -3.42 4.46
C MET A 74 -0.65 -2.71 5.35
N PHE A 75 0.06 -1.71 4.79
CA PHE A 75 0.91 -0.83 5.57
C PHE A 75 0.04 0.03 6.47
N CYS A 76 0.43 0.15 7.75
CA CYS A 76 -0.40 0.79 8.76
C CYS A 76 0.43 1.33 9.93
N GLY A 77 -0.17 2.18 10.75
CA GLY A 77 0.39 2.63 12.02
C GLY A 77 0.42 1.51 13.06
N ILE A 78 1.31 1.66 14.06
CA ILE A 78 1.51 0.64 15.10
C ILE A 78 0.22 0.32 15.87
N ASN A 79 -0.63 1.31 16.10
CA ASN A 79 -1.88 1.15 16.85
C ASN A 79 -2.94 0.36 16.06
N GLN A 80 -2.83 0.34 14.72
CA GLN A 80 -3.79 -0.33 13.82
C GLN A 80 -3.49 -1.82 13.64
N VAL A 81 -2.25 -2.27 13.89
CA VAL A 81 -1.78 -3.65 13.62
C VAL A 81 -2.66 -4.71 14.28
N SER A 82 -3.02 -4.51 15.55
CA SER A 82 -3.77 -5.51 16.33
C SER A 82 -5.18 -5.73 15.77
N GLU A 83 -5.86 -4.64 15.44
CA GLU A 83 -7.21 -4.64 14.90
C GLU A 83 -7.27 -5.26 13.52
N ILE A 84 -6.39 -4.84 12.59
CA ILE A 84 -6.29 -5.41 11.24
C ILE A 84 -6.04 -6.92 11.31
N ARG A 85 -5.10 -7.37 12.16
CA ARG A 85 -4.82 -8.79 12.32
C ARG A 85 -6.01 -9.57 12.86
N LYS A 86 -6.71 -9.02 13.87
CA LYS A 86 -7.90 -9.64 14.45
C LYS A 86 -8.96 -9.85 13.37
N THR A 87 -9.26 -8.83 12.60
CA THR A 87 -10.28 -8.86 11.53
C THR A 87 -9.88 -9.82 10.41
N MET A 88 -8.65 -9.76 9.91
CA MET A 88 -8.16 -10.71 8.89
C MET A 88 -8.21 -12.16 9.38
N THR A 89 -7.86 -12.41 10.65
CA THR A 89 -7.89 -13.76 11.24
C THR A 89 -9.33 -14.26 11.38
N ALA A 90 -10.26 -13.40 11.81
CA ALA A 90 -11.68 -13.71 11.86
C ALA A 90 -12.29 -14.06 10.49
N LYS A 91 -11.78 -13.42 9.42
CA LYS A 91 -12.10 -13.74 8.01
C LYS A 91 -11.35 -14.98 7.48
N GLY A 92 -10.62 -15.71 8.31
CA GLY A 92 -9.96 -16.98 7.95
C GLY A 92 -8.61 -16.84 7.26
N LEU A 93 -7.98 -15.67 7.25
CA LEU A 93 -6.66 -15.47 6.67
C LEU A 93 -5.55 -15.88 7.65
N SER A 94 -4.49 -16.49 7.12
CA SER A 94 -3.23 -16.65 7.86
C SER A 94 -2.46 -15.33 7.88
N THR A 95 -2.12 -14.81 9.06
CA THR A 95 -1.52 -13.46 9.19
C THR A 95 -0.08 -13.47 9.66
N ARG A 96 0.71 -12.47 9.23
CA ARG A 96 2.05 -12.14 9.72
C ARG A 96 2.18 -10.61 9.79
N VAL A 97 3.14 -10.14 10.57
CA VAL A 97 3.59 -8.73 10.50
C VAL A 97 4.89 -8.71 9.72
N ILE A 98 4.93 -7.92 8.67
CA ILE A 98 6.13 -7.61 7.90
C ILE A 98 6.65 -6.26 8.38
N VAL A 99 7.95 -6.17 8.55
CA VAL A 99 8.65 -4.94 8.94
C VAL A 99 9.48 -4.46 7.77
N TRP A 100 9.21 -3.26 7.30
CA TRP A 100 10.14 -2.56 6.42
C TRP A 100 11.15 -1.79 7.27
N GLU A 101 12.39 -2.26 7.30
CA GLU A 101 13.55 -1.59 7.88
C GLU A 101 14.12 -0.61 6.85
N LYS A 102 14.10 0.68 7.21
CA LYS A 102 14.64 1.75 6.37
C LYS A 102 16.16 1.77 6.49
N THR A 103 16.89 1.53 5.40
CA THR A 103 18.36 1.56 5.43
C THR A 103 18.95 2.97 5.53
N ASN A 104 18.12 4.00 5.30
CA ASN A 104 18.46 5.43 5.40
C ASN A 104 17.33 6.21 6.11
N PRO A 105 17.03 5.93 7.40
CA PRO A 105 15.98 6.64 8.11
C PRO A 105 16.30 8.13 8.19
N SER A 106 15.25 8.97 8.24
CA SER A 106 15.42 10.42 8.41
C SER A 106 16.11 10.71 9.75
N PRO A 107 17.17 11.53 9.81
CA PRO A 107 17.84 11.90 11.04
C PRO A 107 17.03 12.88 11.89
N MET A 108 15.85 13.30 11.44
CA MET A 108 15.02 14.29 12.12
C MET A 108 14.71 13.83 13.56
N ASN A 109 14.93 14.71 14.53
CA ASN A 109 14.77 14.49 15.96
C ASN A 109 15.69 13.40 16.55
N GLY A 110 16.73 12.93 15.82
CA GLY A 110 17.63 11.88 16.29
C GLY A 110 18.42 12.23 17.56
N ASP A 111 18.53 13.50 17.89
CA ASP A 111 19.20 13.97 19.11
C ASP A 111 18.32 13.86 20.36
N VAL A 112 17.00 13.65 20.20
CA VAL A 112 16.04 13.67 21.31
C VAL A 112 15.19 12.40 21.43
N ILE A 113 15.11 11.60 20.35
CA ILE A 113 14.35 10.33 20.31
C ILE A 113 14.97 9.38 19.29
N TRP A 114 14.67 8.09 19.43
CA TRP A 114 15.07 7.07 18.45
C TRP A 114 14.57 7.41 17.04
N LEU A 115 15.39 7.16 16.02
CA LEU A 115 14.99 7.33 14.63
C LEU A 115 13.83 6.40 14.27
N SER A 116 12.87 6.92 13.49
CA SER A 116 11.79 6.11 12.90
C SER A 116 12.33 5.23 11.78
N GLY A 117 13.04 4.18 12.16
CA GLY A 117 13.76 3.27 11.25
C GLY A 117 12.90 2.18 10.64
N VAL A 118 11.64 2.00 11.08
CA VAL A 118 10.78 0.92 10.59
C VAL A 118 9.38 1.41 10.24
N GLU A 119 8.72 0.68 9.35
CA GLU A 119 7.28 0.74 9.12
C GLU A 119 6.69 -0.67 9.12
N LEU A 120 5.43 -0.79 9.52
CA LEU A 120 4.75 -2.05 9.69
C LEU A 120 3.77 -2.32 8.55
N CYS A 121 3.69 -3.58 8.14
CA CYS A 121 2.71 -4.05 7.18
C CYS A 121 2.05 -5.32 7.73
N VAL A 122 0.74 -5.33 7.84
CA VAL A 122 0.01 -6.56 8.15
C VAL A 122 -0.19 -7.34 6.86
N PHE A 123 0.35 -8.55 6.84
CA PHE A 123 0.15 -9.52 5.78
C PHE A 123 -0.95 -10.50 6.16
N GLY A 124 -1.90 -10.72 5.27
CA GLY A 124 -2.92 -11.74 5.36
C GLY A 124 -2.97 -12.57 4.08
N LYS A 125 -3.14 -13.91 4.20
CA LYS A 125 -3.18 -14.80 3.05
C LYS A 125 -4.37 -15.76 3.17
N LYS A 126 -5.21 -15.82 2.14
CA LYS A 126 -6.27 -16.85 2.02
C LYS A 126 -5.68 -18.24 1.79
N LYS A 127 -6.40 -19.26 2.25
CA LYS A 127 -6.01 -20.66 2.01
C LYS A 127 -5.95 -20.95 0.50
N GLY A 128 -4.84 -21.56 0.06
CA GLY A 128 -4.65 -21.87 -1.37
C GLY A 128 -4.15 -20.72 -2.24
N ALA A 129 -4.09 -19.49 -1.74
CA ALA A 129 -3.56 -18.34 -2.50
C ALA A 129 -2.09 -18.52 -2.87
N THR A 130 -1.69 -17.89 -3.98
CA THR A 130 -0.30 -17.90 -4.48
C THR A 130 0.67 -17.35 -3.44
N PHE A 131 1.80 -18.04 -3.26
CA PHE A 131 2.95 -17.54 -2.51
C PHE A 131 4.24 -18.12 -3.10
N ASN A 132 5.03 -17.26 -3.73
CA ASN A 132 6.19 -17.64 -4.54
C ASN A 132 7.52 -17.60 -3.75
N CYS A 133 7.48 -17.18 -2.47
CA CYS A 133 8.70 -17.01 -1.66
C CYS A 133 8.88 -18.19 -0.70
N HIS A 134 9.95 -18.97 -0.90
CA HIS A 134 10.31 -20.03 0.03
C HIS A 134 11.17 -19.46 1.18
N CYS A 135 10.78 -19.73 2.44
CA CYS A 135 11.53 -19.38 3.66
C CYS A 135 11.96 -17.90 3.77
N LYS A 136 11.19 -16.96 3.20
CA LYS A 136 11.53 -15.53 3.25
C LYS A 136 11.26 -14.92 4.62
N ASN A 137 12.19 -14.09 5.07
CA ASN A 137 12.06 -13.34 6.32
C ASN A 137 10.99 -12.26 6.20
N THR A 138 10.34 -11.92 7.31
CA THR A 138 9.37 -10.82 7.41
C THR A 138 10.01 -9.44 7.61
N VAL A 139 11.34 -9.35 7.71
CA VAL A 139 12.07 -8.08 7.75
C VAL A 139 12.65 -7.80 6.37
N LEU A 140 12.15 -6.74 5.74
CA LEU A 140 12.55 -6.28 4.41
C LEU A 140 13.36 -5.00 4.53
N ARG A 141 14.51 -4.92 3.88
CA ARG A 141 15.46 -3.81 3.96
C ARG A 141 15.48 -3.02 2.67
N TYR A 142 14.93 -1.82 2.69
CA TYR A 142 14.92 -0.92 1.54
C TYR A 142 15.19 0.51 1.96
N PRO A 143 15.91 1.31 1.15
CA PRO A 143 16.04 2.73 1.41
C PRO A 143 14.70 3.45 1.21
N CYS A 144 14.50 4.53 1.94
CA CYS A 144 13.48 5.51 1.58
C CYS A 144 13.82 6.07 0.20
N GLY A 145 12.83 6.14 -0.71
CA GLY A 145 13.05 6.68 -2.06
C GLY A 145 13.56 8.11 -2.05
N SER A 146 14.43 8.46 -3.00
CA SER A 146 14.84 9.83 -3.32
C SER A 146 13.92 10.41 -4.40
N GLY A 147 13.80 11.77 -4.46
CA GLY A 147 12.97 12.43 -5.47
C GLY A 147 11.48 12.17 -5.33
N LYS A 148 10.98 12.11 -4.10
CA LYS A 148 9.58 11.83 -3.80
C LYS A 148 8.65 12.89 -4.38
N VAL A 149 7.65 12.45 -5.12
CA VAL A 149 6.52 13.28 -5.60
C VAL A 149 5.47 13.41 -4.48
N HIS A 150 5.47 12.47 -3.52
CA HIS A 150 4.60 12.46 -2.35
C HIS A 150 5.43 12.23 -1.07
N PRO A 151 5.12 12.93 0.05
CA PRO A 151 5.90 12.84 1.28
C PRO A 151 6.02 11.42 1.86
N THR A 152 4.96 10.64 1.71
CA THR A 152 4.85 9.27 2.25
C THR A 152 5.10 8.17 1.20
N GLN A 153 5.61 8.54 0.01
CA GLN A 153 5.83 7.58 -1.08
C GLN A 153 6.72 6.42 -0.65
N LYS A 154 6.18 5.20 -0.79
CA LYS A 154 6.92 3.96 -0.55
C LYS A 154 7.89 3.65 -1.69
N PRO A 155 8.99 2.92 -1.41
CA PRO A 155 9.92 2.48 -2.45
C PRO A 155 9.24 1.51 -3.43
N VAL A 156 9.35 1.77 -4.73
CA VAL A 156 8.78 0.91 -5.78
C VAL A 156 9.33 -0.53 -5.67
N ASN A 157 10.64 -0.70 -5.39
CA ASN A 157 11.26 -2.02 -5.28
C ASN A 157 10.73 -2.85 -4.11
N LEU A 158 10.37 -2.22 -2.98
CA LEU A 158 9.68 -2.89 -1.89
C LEU A 158 8.31 -3.44 -2.35
N PHE A 159 7.53 -2.63 -3.06
CA PHE A 159 6.22 -3.04 -3.55
C PHE A 159 6.32 -4.13 -4.63
N ARG A 160 7.30 -4.04 -5.53
CA ARG A 160 7.60 -5.09 -6.51
C ARG A 160 7.87 -6.43 -5.84
N GLU A 161 8.69 -6.45 -4.78
CA GLU A 161 8.97 -7.66 -4.01
C GLU A 161 7.70 -8.29 -3.43
N LEU A 162 6.81 -7.49 -2.84
CA LEU A 162 5.55 -7.98 -2.26
C LEU A 162 4.60 -8.52 -3.33
N ILE A 163 4.51 -7.84 -4.48
CA ILE A 163 3.73 -8.27 -5.65
C ILE A 163 4.24 -9.62 -6.16
N LEU A 164 5.53 -9.74 -6.41
CA LEU A 164 6.15 -10.98 -6.89
C LEU A 164 5.96 -12.14 -5.92
N ALA A 165 5.97 -11.85 -4.61
CA ALA A 165 5.77 -12.85 -3.58
C ALA A 165 4.39 -13.51 -3.63
N SER A 166 3.34 -12.81 -4.04
CA SER A 166 1.95 -13.27 -3.88
C SER A 166 1.12 -13.28 -5.16
N THR A 167 1.73 -13.01 -6.32
CA THR A 167 1.00 -12.93 -7.60
C THR A 167 1.76 -13.60 -8.74
N LYS A 168 1.04 -13.84 -9.83
CA LYS A 168 1.54 -14.27 -11.14
C LYS A 168 1.36 -13.15 -12.16
N GLU A 169 2.01 -13.24 -13.31
CA GLU A 169 1.76 -12.32 -14.43
C GLU A 169 0.27 -12.33 -14.83
N GLY A 170 -0.26 -11.15 -15.11
CA GLY A 170 -1.67 -10.95 -15.44
C GLY A 170 -2.61 -10.85 -14.23
N ASP A 171 -2.13 -11.10 -13.01
CA ASP A 171 -2.95 -10.94 -11.80
C ASP A 171 -3.29 -9.46 -11.54
N VAL A 172 -4.45 -9.22 -10.91
CA VAL A 172 -4.97 -7.88 -10.61
C VAL A 172 -4.67 -7.49 -9.16
N ILE A 173 -4.07 -6.29 -8.98
CA ILE A 173 -3.70 -5.74 -7.67
C ILE A 173 -4.60 -4.56 -7.35
N LEU A 174 -5.20 -4.58 -6.16
CA LEU A 174 -6.05 -3.51 -5.64
C LEU A 174 -5.28 -2.63 -4.65
N ASP A 175 -5.40 -1.31 -4.84
CA ASP A 175 -4.94 -0.30 -3.88
C ASP A 175 -6.00 0.80 -3.71
N PRO A 176 -6.83 0.77 -2.64
CA PRO A 176 -7.85 1.79 -2.40
C PRO A 176 -7.31 3.11 -1.81
N PHE A 177 -6.00 3.22 -1.60
CA PHE A 177 -5.28 4.44 -1.16
C PHE A 177 -4.05 4.65 -2.05
N ILE A 178 -4.27 4.73 -3.37
CA ILE A 178 -3.18 4.63 -4.34
C ILE A 178 -2.16 5.78 -4.25
N GLY A 179 -2.55 6.91 -3.68
CA GLY A 179 -1.70 8.05 -3.39
C GLY A 179 -0.86 8.45 -4.59
N SER A 180 0.46 8.32 -4.46
CA SER A 180 1.40 8.63 -5.54
C SER A 180 1.50 7.58 -6.66
N GLY A 181 0.74 6.48 -6.60
CA GLY A 181 0.72 5.43 -7.63
C GLY A 181 1.84 4.40 -7.54
N THR A 182 2.51 4.25 -6.40
CA THR A 182 3.61 3.29 -6.26
C THR A 182 3.18 1.86 -6.57
N THR A 183 2.00 1.45 -6.10
CA THR A 183 1.41 0.13 -6.37
C THR A 183 1.19 -0.10 -7.86
N ALA A 184 0.59 0.87 -8.55
CA ALA A 184 0.35 0.77 -9.99
C ALA A 184 1.66 0.68 -10.79
N ILE A 185 2.65 1.51 -10.45
CA ILE A 185 3.98 1.47 -11.11
C ILE A 185 4.66 0.12 -10.88
N ALA A 186 4.60 -0.42 -9.66
CA ALA A 186 5.17 -1.72 -9.34
C ALA A 186 4.44 -2.85 -10.10
N ALA A 187 3.11 -2.80 -10.20
CA ALA A 187 2.30 -3.75 -10.96
C ALA A 187 2.66 -3.74 -12.45
N ILE A 188 2.70 -2.56 -13.08
CA ILE A 188 3.07 -2.39 -14.50
C ILE A 188 4.46 -3.00 -14.78
N ARG A 189 5.46 -2.72 -13.93
CA ARG A 189 6.82 -3.23 -14.09
C ARG A 189 6.93 -4.75 -14.00
N GLU A 190 6.02 -5.36 -13.26
CA GLU A 190 5.99 -6.81 -13.07
C GLU A 190 4.96 -7.52 -13.96
N ASN A 191 4.41 -6.88 -14.99
CA ASN A 191 3.37 -7.43 -15.86
C ASN A 191 2.10 -7.87 -15.10
N ARG A 192 1.71 -7.12 -14.08
CA ARG A 192 0.45 -7.26 -13.37
C ARG A 192 -0.48 -6.12 -13.74
N HIS A 193 -1.76 -6.36 -13.62
CA HIS A 193 -2.79 -5.34 -13.71
C HIS A 193 -3.00 -4.66 -12.35
N PHE A 194 -3.59 -3.49 -12.35
CA PHE A 194 -3.93 -2.76 -11.14
C PHE A 194 -5.30 -2.13 -11.24
N ILE A 195 -5.86 -1.84 -10.07
CA ILE A 195 -7.07 -1.02 -9.91
C ILE A 195 -6.93 -0.27 -8.58
N GLY A 196 -7.32 0.99 -8.55
CA GLY A 196 -7.18 1.78 -7.33
C GLY A 196 -8.01 3.04 -7.32
N CYS A 197 -8.06 3.69 -6.16
CA CYS A 197 -8.69 5.01 -6.05
C CYS A 197 -7.83 5.99 -5.22
N GLU A 198 -8.11 7.27 -5.44
CA GLU A 198 -7.53 8.40 -4.72
C GLU A 198 -8.63 9.44 -4.50
N LEU A 199 -8.77 9.87 -3.25
CA LEU A 199 -9.80 10.84 -2.88
C LEU A 199 -9.42 12.26 -3.28
N ASP A 200 -8.15 12.64 -3.07
CA ASP A 200 -7.66 13.97 -3.40
C ASP A 200 -7.48 14.14 -4.92
N GLU A 201 -8.18 15.10 -5.50
CA GLU A 201 -8.15 15.37 -6.95
C GLU A 201 -6.75 15.78 -7.44
N GLY A 202 -5.96 16.47 -6.62
CA GLY A 202 -4.61 16.88 -6.96
C GLY A 202 -3.68 15.68 -7.06
N TYR A 203 -3.71 14.79 -6.05
CA TYR A 203 -2.94 13.54 -6.09
C TYR A 203 -3.44 12.61 -7.19
N PHE A 204 -4.74 12.52 -7.42
CA PHE A 204 -5.30 11.75 -8.52
C PHE A 204 -4.72 12.17 -9.90
N LYS A 205 -4.64 13.49 -10.18
CA LYS A 205 -4.04 14.00 -11.42
C LYS A 205 -2.55 13.66 -11.53
N ILE A 206 -1.79 13.86 -10.45
CA ILE A 206 -0.35 13.55 -10.40
C ILE A 206 -0.13 12.06 -10.65
N THR A 207 -0.92 11.21 -10.00
CA THR A 207 -0.82 9.75 -10.10
C THR A 207 -1.19 9.26 -11.48
N THR A 208 -2.26 9.80 -12.08
CA THR A 208 -2.66 9.48 -13.47
C THR A 208 -1.51 9.75 -14.44
N GLU A 209 -0.85 10.91 -14.33
CA GLU A 209 0.27 11.24 -15.22
C GLU A 209 1.50 10.34 -14.98
N ARG A 210 1.79 9.97 -13.73
CA ARG A 210 2.88 9.03 -13.41
C ARG A 210 2.62 7.63 -13.97
N ILE A 211 1.40 7.14 -13.85
CA ILE A 211 0.98 5.84 -14.41
C ILE A 211 1.12 5.88 -15.94
N ARG A 212 0.62 6.94 -16.59
CA ARG A 212 0.74 7.12 -18.05
C ARG A 212 2.19 7.05 -18.52
N LYS A 213 3.11 7.71 -17.80
CA LYS A 213 4.55 7.65 -18.11
C LYS A 213 5.10 6.24 -17.93
N ALA A 214 4.78 5.56 -16.83
CA ALA A 214 5.24 4.20 -16.59
C ALA A 214 4.75 3.19 -17.64
N GLN A 215 3.53 3.38 -18.16
CA GLN A 215 3.00 2.54 -19.25
C GLN A 215 3.70 2.76 -20.59
N GLN A 216 4.31 3.93 -20.79
CA GLN A 216 5.05 4.29 -22.02
C GLN A 216 6.55 3.93 -21.93
N GLU A 217 7.09 3.70 -20.73
CA GLU A 217 8.47 3.27 -20.57
C GLU A 217 8.66 1.90 -21.24
N PRO A 218 9.70 1.74 -22.10
CA PRO A 218 10.00 0.42 -22.65
C PRO A 218 10.27 -0.54 -21.50
N LYS A 219 9.58 -1.68 -21.48
CA LYS A 219 9.84 -2.73 -20.49
C LYS A 219 11.29 -3.18 -20.67
N SER A 220 12.19 -2.75 -19.78
CA SER A 220 13.58 -3.19 -19.83
C SER A 220 13.60 -4.69 -19.54
N LEU A 221 14.12 -5.46 -20.48
CA LEU A 221 14.47 -6.87 -20.32
C LEU A 221 15.64 -6.95 -19.31
N PHE A 222 15.32 -7.20 -18.03
CA PHE A 222 16.30 -7.58 -17.00
C PHE A 222 15.91 -8.90 -16.36
#